data_ac89618f752b9514ccd1d79c28437529
#
_entry.id   ac89618f752b9514ccd1d79c28437529
#
_cell.length_a   1.000
_cell.length_b   1.000
_cell.length_c   1.000
_cell.angle_alpha   90.00
_cell.angle_beta   90.00
_cell.angle_gamma   90.00
#
_symmetry.space_group_name_H-M   'P 1'
#
loop_
_entity.id
_entity.type
_entity.pdbx_description
1 polymer ?
#
loop_
_entity_poly.entity_id
_entity_poly.type
_entity_poly.pdbx_seq_one_letter_code
_entity_poly.pdbx_strand_id
1 'polypeptide(L)'
;GNLDLDRFLAFIDEGYLAPLSAEERGPLKANPLGLQAPVVAEPVAVAMDTAPENACAAVGSVIGTAAERERVLAADILIDAVMGSNEAPLKRALLDAGIADDALGYVVDSVAQPFAVVSLRGARPGAAERLEEIVRSEAARLADGGLDRDLVRAALAHGQFVMRERNFGYADGVVLAMAALGGWLYSDDDPMAYLRFDDLFAALTARVEEGYFERLLRELFCESGHWARAEVVPAGAYGEAAAEADARRRAAALDPQEAEAIRWACADLRAAQEAPDDPAAVAKLPQLTRGDIGPAPAEEMWEEARRDGVDLVRHHVPTHGLAYAYRYYDLASLAFEELPYAAVLASVLGKLDTARHSAAEIDTLSQAHLGNMG
;
A
#
# COMPACT_ATOMS: atom_id res chain seq x y z
N GLY A 1 -15.98 8.82 -16.65
CA GLY A 1 -17.26 8.15 -16.57
C GLY A 1 -18.36 8.95 -17.24
N ASN A 2 -19.41 8.29 -17.65
CA ASN A 2 -20.57 8.90 -18.32
C ASN A 2 -21.64 9.38 -17.31
N LEU A 3 -21.19 9.78 -16.12
CA LEU A 3 -22.09 10.25 -15.08
C LEU A 3 -22.55 11.68 -15.42
N ASP A 4 -23.86 11.90 -15.39
CA ASP A 4 -24.44 13.24 -15.40
C ASP A 4 -24.18 13.88 -14.03
N LEU A 5 -23.19 14.77 -13.98
CA LEU A 5 -22.72 15.38 -12.74
C LEU A 5 -23.82 16.24 -12.07
N ASP A 6 -24.58 16.99 -12.85
CA ASP A 6 -25.62 17.87 -12.28
C ASP A 6 -26.72 17.05 -11.62
N ARG A 7 -27.16 15.98 -12.29
CA ARG A 7 -28.13 15.04 -11.73
C ARG A 7 -27.61 14.32 -10.48
N PHE A 8 -26.33 13.96 -10.50
CA PHE A 8 -25.73 13.25 -9.37
C PHE A 8 -25.52 14.18 -8.15
N LEU A 9 -25.08 15.42 -8.40
CA LEU A 9 -24.99 16.44 -7.36
C LEU A 9 -26.34 16.78 -6.75
N ALA A 10 -27.37 16.96 -7.60
CA ALA A 10 -28.74 17.16 -7.11
C ALA A 10 -29.22 15.98 -6.25
N PHE A 11 -28.94 14.74 -6.67
CA PHE A 11 -29.29 13.55 -5.89
C PHE A 11 -28.62 13.53 -4.51
N ILE A 12 -27.33 13.89 -4.45
CA ILE A 12 -26.60 13.96 -3.17
C ILE A 12 -27.16 15.10 -2.31
N ASP A 13 -27.35 16.27 -2.90
CA ASP A 13 -27.85 17.42 -2.16
C ASP A 13 -29.27 17.18 -1.60
N GLU A 14 -30.20 16.84 -2.45
CA GLU A 14 -31.60 16.64 -2.07
C GLU A 14 -31.79 15.43 -1.13
N GLY A 15 -31.08 14.33 -1.39
CA GLY A 15 -31.22 13.08 -0.65
C GLY A 15 -30.47 13.02 0.68
N TYR A 16 -29.37 13.75 0.79
CA TYR A 16 -28.45 13.59 1.94
C TYR A 16 -28.05 14.91 2.61
N LEU A 17 -27.67 15.93 1.84
CA LEU A 17 -27.08 17.14 2.42
C LEU A 17 -28.14 18.17 2.86
N ALA A 18 -29.13 18.44 2.02
CA ALA A 18 -30.18 19.42 2.33
C ALA A 18 -31.03 19.07 3.56
N PRO A 19 -31.33 17.77 3.83
CA PRO A 19 -32.06 17.37 5.04
C PRO A 19 -31.29 17.55 6.34
N LEU A 20 -29.94 17.68 6.30
CA LEU A 20 -29.14 17.83 7.51
C LEU A 20 -29.41 19.16 8.21
N SER A 21 -29.59 19.15 9.53
CA SER A 21 -29.70 20.36 10.37
C SER A 21 -28.39 21.15 10.38
N ALA A 22 -28.46 22.41 10.85
CA ALA A 22 -27.27 23.24 10.99
C ALA A 22 -26.24 22.64 11.98
N GLU A 23 -26.73 21.93 13.01
CA GLU A 23 -25.86 21.24 13.99
C GLU A 23 -25.19 20.02 13.36
N GLU A 24 -25.92 19.24 12.56
CA GLU A 24 -25.37 18.08 11.83
C GLU A 24 -24.40 18.51 10.72
N ARG A 25 -24.52 19.73 10.20
CA ARG A 25 -23.57 20.35 9.27
C ARG A 25 -22.36 21.00 9.95
N GLY A 26 -22.21 20.85 11.25
CA GLY A 26 -21.11 21.42 12.02
C GLY A 26 -19.74 21.06 11.43
N PRO A 27 -18.62 21.57 12.01
CA PRO A 27 -17.30 21.43 11.42
C PRO A 27 -16.91 19.95 11.33
N LEU A 28 -17.18 19.33 10.17
CA LEU A 28 -16.88 17.90 9.89
C LEU A 28 -15.39 17.61 9.94
N LYS A 29 -14.56 18.64 9.78
CA LYS A 29 -13.09 18.54 9.84
C LYS A 29 -12.51 18.80 11.24
N ALA A 30 -13.33 19.02 12.25
CA ALA A 30 -12.83 19.14 13.61
C ALA A 30 -12.20 17.81 14.04
N ASN A 31 -10.89 17.82 14.23
CA ASN A 31 -10.18 16.72 14.87
C ASN A 31 -10.32 16.87 16.39
N PRO A 32 -11.22 16.14 17.07
CA PRO A 32 -11.44 16.31 18.50
C PRO A 32 -10.24 15.88 19.35
N LEU A 33 -9.35 15.05 18.79
CA LEU A 33 -8.14 14.61 19.46
C LEU A 33 -6.99 15.61 19.31
N GLY A 34 -7.07 16.53 18.34
CA GLY A 34 -5.96 17.41 17.98
C GLY A 34 -4.77 16.67 17.38
N LEU A 35 -3.65 17.36 17.22
CA LEU A 35 -2.39 16.75 16.85
C LEU A 35 -1.66 16.27 18.11
N GLN A 36 -1.07 15.10 18.05
CA GLN A 36 -0.24 14.60 19.14
C GLN A 36 1.07 15.39 19.21
N ALA A 37 1.44 15.83 20.38
CA ALA A 37 2.76 16.40 20.61
C ALA A 37 3.85 15.32 20.44
N PRO A 38 5.07 15.70 20.02
CA PRO A 38 6.17 14.76 19.92
C PRO A 38 6.36 13.93 21.21
N VAL A 39 6.43 12.62 21.07
CA VAL A 39 6.61 11.70 22.19
C VAL A 39 7.36 10.46 21.71
N VAL A 40 8.33 10.04 22.48
CA VAL A 40 8.92 8.69 22.36
C VAL A 40 8.08 7.78 23.23
N ALA A 41 7.26 6.98 22.60
CA ALA A 41 6.34 6.09 23.30
C ALA A 41 7.08 4.94 23.98
N GLU A 42 6.58 4.52 25.14
CA GLU A 42 7.05 3.27 25.76
C GLU A 42 6.79 2.10 24.80
N PRO A 43 7.74 1.15 24.70
CA PRO A 43 7.56 -0.02 23.86
C PRO A 43 6.32 -0.83 24.26
N VAL A 44 5.55 -1.28 23.26
CA VAL A 44 4.32 -2.03 23.47
C VAL A 44 4.50 -3.46 22.94
N ALA A 45 4.27 -4.46 23.82
CA ALA A 45 4.17 -5.85 23.41
C ALA A 45 2.73 -6.34 23.62
N VAL A 46 2.10 -6.83 22.56
CA VAL A 46 0.73 -7.35 22.60
C VAL A 46 0.78 -8.86 22.45
N ALA A 47 0.36 -9.58 23.50
CA ALA A 47 0.17 -11.02 23.39
C ALA A 47 -1.10 -11.31 22.60
N MET A 48 -0.98 -12.13 21.54
CA MET A 48 -2.08 -12.49 20.64
C MET A 48 -2.16 -14.01 20.51
N ASP A 49 -3.36 -14.55 20.57
CA ASP A 49 -3.60 -15.98 20.26
C ASP A 49 -3.55 -16.18 18.75
N THR A 50 -2.36 -16.41 18.24
CA THR A 50 -2.06 -16.58 16.84
C THR A 50 -0.88 -17.52 16.62
N ALA A 51 -0.72 -18.00 15.37
CA ALA A 51 0.39 -18.87 14.98
C ALA A 51 1.76 -18.15 15.12
N PRO A 52 2.83 -18.86 15.49
CA PRO A 52 4.17 -18.29 15.65
C PRO A 52 4.67 -17.49 14.44
N GLU A 53 4.33 -17.92 13.23
CA GLU A 53 4.69 -17.24 11.98
C GLU A 53 4.03 -15.87 11.81
N ASN A 54 2.99 -15.57 12.59
CA ASN A 54 2.33 -14.27 12.61
C ASN A 54 2.97 -13.28 13.60
N ALA A 55 4.06 -13.66 14.27
CA ALA A 55 4.83 -12.73 15.07
C ALA A 55 5.28 -11.55 14.20
N CYS A 56 5.09 -10.35 14.68
CA CYS A 56 5.56 -9.16 13.98
C CYS A 56 6.11 -8.14 14.97
N ALA A 57 7.00 -7.29 14.48
CA ALA A 57 7.52 -6.15 15.22
C ALA A 57 7.59 -4.96 14.29
N ALA A 58 7.40 -3.76 14.81
CA ALA A 58 7.46 -2.54 14.02
C ALA A 58 8.05 -1.38 14.82
N VAL A 59 8.73 -0.50 14.10
CA VAL A 59 9.09 0.83 14.58
C VAL A 59 8.47 1.87 13.66
N GLY A 60 8.10 3.01 14.22
CA GLY A 60 7.49 4.09 13.42
C GLY A 60 7.87 5.46 13.92
N SER A 61 7.92 6.40 12.99
CA SER A 61 8.23 7.81 13.21
C SER A 61 7.22 8.70 12.50
N VAL A 62 6.70 9.69 13.19
CA VAL A 62 5.84 10.71 12.58
C VAL A 62 6.68 11.60 11.66
N ILE A 63 6.20 11.77 10.42
CA ILE A 63 6.85 12.55 9.39
C ILE A 63 6.60 14.05 9.60
N GLY A 64 5.35 14.37 9.91
CA GLY A 64 4.86 15.75 10.05
C GLY A 64 3.33 15.77 10.01
N THR A 65 2.75 16.77 9.40
CA THR A 65 1.30 16.88 9.19
C THR A 65 0.92 16.61 7.74
N ALA A 66 -0.35 16.28 7.49
CA ALA A 66 -0.88 16.08 6.13
C ALA A 66 -0.71 17.31 5.21
N ALA A 67 -0.56 18.52 5.77
CA ALA A 67 -0.30 19.72 4.98
C ALA A 67 1.14 19.78 4.40
N GLU A 68 2.07 19.03 4.98
CA GLU A 68 3.49 19.02 4.57
C GLU A 68 3.74 18.00 3.44
N ARG A 69 2.97 18.10 2.37
CA ARG A 69 2.90 17.15 1.25
C ARG A 69 4.26 16.78 0.64
N GLU A 70 5.12 17.77 0.43
CA GLU A 70 6.45 17.54 -0.13
C GLU A 70 7.28 16.63 0.79
N ARG A 71 7.22 16.87 2.11
CA ARG A 71 7.92 16.09 3.11
C ARG A 71 7.35 14.66 3.21
N VAL A 72 6.03 14.50 3.12
CA VAL A 72 5.37 13.20 3.13
C VAL A 72 5.75 12.38 1.89
N LEU A 73 5.68 12.99 0.70
CA LEU A 73 6.12 12.33 -0.54
C LEU A 73 7.62 12.01 -0.51
N ALA A 74 8.45 12.91 0.01
CA ALA A 74 9.87 12.65 0.15
C ALA A 74 10.16 11.47 1.09
N ALA A 75 9.40 11.31 2.17
CA ALA A 75 9.53 10.18 3.07
C ALA A 75 9.12 8.86 2.40
N ASP A 76 8.06 8.88 1.58
CA ASP A 76 7.63 7.71 0.82
C ASP A 76 8.71 7.27 -0.19
N ILE A 77 9.25 8.21 -0.97
CA ILE A 77 10.37 7.96 -1.90
C ILE A 77 11.61 7.46 -1.15
N LEU A 78 11.92 8.03 0.02
CA LEU A 78 13.05 7.60 0.85
C LEU A 78 12.86 6.16 1.35
N ILE A 79 11.66 5.82 1.82
CA ILE A 79 11.34 4.46 2.25
C ILE A 79 11.44 3.49 1.08
N ASP A 80 10.94 3.84 -0.10
CA ASP A 80 11.09 3.01 -1.29
C ASP A 80 12.59 2.81 -1.63
N ALA A 81 13.39 3.85 -1.61
CA ALA A 81 14.83 3.76 -1.87
C ALA A 81 15.56 2.83 -0.88
N VAL A 82 15.23 2.85 0.42
CA VAL A 82 15.97 2.07 1.42
C VAL A 82 15.33 0.73 1.78
N MET A 83 14.05 0.49 1.41
CA MET A 83 13.26 -0.68 1.79
C MET A 83 12.49 -1.34 0.63
N GLY A 84 12.42 -0.71 -0.56
CA GLY A 84 11.52 -1.11 -1.64
C GLY A 84 11.84 -2.45 -2.30
N SER A 85 13.09 -2.91 -2.23
CA SER A 85 13.51 -4.22 -2.75
C SER A 85 14.35 -4.98 -1.73
N ASN A 86 14.58 -6.28 -1.96
CA ASN A 86 15.46 -7.08 -1.10
C ASN A 86 16.93 -6.63 -1.16
N GLU A 87 17.31 -5.91 -2.20
CA GLU A 87 18.64 -5.32 -2.38
C GLU A 87 18.76 -3.92 -1.76
N ALA A 88 17.62 -3.30 -1.38
CA ALA A 88 17.61 -2.00 -0.74
C ALA A 88 18.36 -2.03 0.60
N PRO A 89 19.18 -1.02 0.90
CA PRO A 89 20.23 -1.15 1.93
C PRO A 89 19.70 -1.45 3.33
N LEU A 90 18.64 -0.80 3.77
CA LEU A 90 18.07 -1.05 5.10
C LEU A 90 17.34 -2.40 5.16
N LYS A 91 16.57 -2.74 4.11
CA LYS A 91 15.90 -4.05 4.05
C LYS A 91 16.91 -5.17 4.06
N ARG A 92 17.97 -5.07 3.28
CA ARG A 92 19.05 -6.07 3.25
C ARG A 92 19.70 -6.26 4.60
N ALA A 93 20.01 -5.16 5.30
CA ALA A 93 20.59 -5.24 6.65
C ALA A 93 19.68 -6.00 7.64
N LEU A 94 18.36 -5.81 7.53
CA LEU A 94 17.37 -6.52 8.34
C LEU A 94 17.27 -8.01 7.98
N LEU A 95 17.28 -8.34 6.68
CA LEU A 95 17.24 -9.73 6.20
C LEU A 95 18.54 -10.49 6.57
N ASP A 96 19.70 -9.87 6.38
CA ASP A 96 21.00 -10.44 6.72
C ASP A 96 21.16 -10.70 8.24
N ALA A 97 20.48 -9.90 9.06
CA ALA A 97 20.44 -10.12 10.51
C ALA A 97 19.64 -11.37 10.93
N GLY A 98 18.83 -11.95 10.05
CA GLY A 98 18.07 -13.19 10.31
C GLY A 98 17.02 -13.10 11.43
N ILE A 99 16.56 -11.88 11.75
CA ILE A 99 15.63 -11.62 12.86
C ILE A 99 14.17 -11.81 12.50
N ALA A 100 13.86 -11.99 11.21
CA ALA A 100 12.51 -12.20 10.70
C ALA A 100 12.54 -12.95 9.36
N ASP A 101 11.38 -13.31 8.84
CA ASP A 101 11.25 -13.93 7.51
C ASP A 101 11.24 -12.88 6.39
N ASP A 102 10.70 -11.70 6.67
CA ASP A 102 10.67 -10.55 5.75
C ASP A 102 10.61 -9.23 6.52
N ALA A 103 10.96 -8.15 5.83
CA ALA A 103 10.88 -6.78 6.33
C ALA A 103 10.19 -5.88 5.31
N LEU A 104 9.34 -4.97 5.78
CA LEU A 104 8.56 -4.03 4.98
C LEU A 104 8.79 -2.61 5.48
N GLY A 105 8.88 -1.67 4.54
CA GLY A 105 8.84 -0.23 4.83
C GLY A 105 7.67 0.42 4.08
N TYR A 106 6.94 1.30 4.74
CA TYR A 106 5.84 2.04 4.12
C TYR A 106 5.52 3.34 4.87
N VAL A 107 4.81 4.22 4.20
CA VAL A 107 4.27 5.45 4.77
C VAL A 107 2.75 5.32 4.90
N VAL A 108 2.21 5.79 6.03
CA VAL A 108 0.78 5.97 6.24
C VAL A 108 0.50 7.46 6.12
N ASP A 109 -0.09 7.88 5.00
CA ASP A 109 -0.26 9.27 4.60
C ASP A 109 -1.68 9.83 4.78
N SER A 110 -2.69 8.95 4.79
CA SER A 110 -4.11 9.36 4.85
C SER A 110 -4.59 9.61 6.29
N VAL A 111 -3.76 10.27 7.09
CA VAL A 111 -3.99 10.63 8.50
C VAL A 111 -3.52 12.04 8.79
N ALA A 112 -4.01 12.65 9.89
CA ALA A 112 -3.64 14.02 10.25
C ALA A 112 -2.12 14.21 10.46
N GLN A 113 -1.45 13.18 10.97
CA GLN A 113 0.00 13.13 11.16
C GLN A 113 0.56 11.90 10.46
N PRO A 114 0.93 12.00 9.17
CA PRO A 114 1.58 10.93 8.43
C PRO A 114 2.81 10.39 9.14
N PHE A 115 3.03 9.09 9.04
CA PHE A 115 4.15 8.42 9.70
C PHE A 115 4.76 7.32 8.83
N ALA A 116 6.06 7.14 8.98
CA ALA A 116 6.84 6.08 8.33
C ALA A 116 6.94 4.88 9.28
N VAL A 117 6.88 3.67 8.71
CA VAL A 117 6.95 2.41 9.45
C VAL A 117 7.98 1.51 8.81
N VAL A 118 8.79 0.85 9.65
CA VAL A 118 9.57 -0.33 9.28
C VAL A 118 9.09 -1.49 10.13
N SER A 119 8.65 -2.57 9.50
CA SER A 119 8.05 -3.71 10.16
C SER A 119 8.68 -5.03 9.73
N LEU A 120 8.64 -6.00 10.64
CA LEU A 120 9.08 -7.38 10.43
C LEU A 120 7.88 -8.33 10.38
N ARG A 121 7.94 -9.31 9.50
CA ARG A 121 6.99 -10.43 9.42
C ARG A 121 7.71 -11.73 9.77
N GLY A 122 7.04 -12.61 10.53
CA GLY A 122 7.67 -13.81 11.06
C GLY A 122 8.82 -13.46 12.01
N ALA A 123 8.61 -12.46 12.89
CA ALA A 123 9.62 -11.95 13.80
C ALA A 123 10.08 -13.00 14.81
N ARG A 124 11.40 -13.09 15.03
CA ARG A 124 11.99 -13.99 16.03
C ARG A 124 11.84 -13.39 17.43
N PRO A 125 11.88 -14.21 18.51
CA PRO A 125 11.89 -13.68 19.87
C PRO A 125 13.02 -12.64 20.08
N GLY A 126 12.67 -11.47 20.64
CA GLY A 126 13.61 -10.35 20.82
C GLY A 126 13.90 -9.52 19.57
N ALA A 127 13.18 -9.77 18.46
CA ALA A 127 13.40 -9.06 17.21
C ALA A 127 13.05 -7.56 17.30
N ALA A 128 12.11 -7.17 18.16
CA ALA A 128 11.66 -5.77 18.25
C ALA A 128 12.78 -4.81 18.69
N GLU A 129 13.58 -5.20 19.67
CA GLU A 129 14.74 -4.41 20.12
C GLU A 129 15.82 -4.38 19.04
N ARG A 130 16.09 -5.53 18.43
CA ARG A 130 17.09 -5.66 17.39
C ARG A 130 16.70 -4.90 16.13
N LEU A 131 15.40 -4.85 15.79
CA LEU A 131 14.87 -4.03 14.71
C LEU A 131 15.22 -2.55 14.92
N GLU A 132 14.91 -2.02 16.12
CA GLU A 132 15.19 -0.62 16.42
C GLU A 132 16.69 -0.31 16.34
N GLU A 133 17.55 -1.17 16.86
CA GLU A 133 19.00 -1.02 16.79
C GLU A 133 19.50 -0.97 15.33
N ILE A 134 19.05 -1.92 14.50
CA ILE A 134 19.45 -2.00 13.09
C ILE A 134 18.94 -0.79 12.32
N VAL A 135 17.67 -0.43 12.48
CA VAL A 135 17.08 0.73 11.79
C VAL A 135 17.84 2.00 12.14
N ARG A 136 18.10 2.27 13.42
CA ARG A 136 18.85 3.46 13.84
C ARG A 136 20.30 3.46 13.36
N SER A 137 21.00 2.35 13.51
CA SER A 137 22.41 2.26 13.12
C SER A 137 22.60 2.32 11.61
N GLU A 138 21.76 1.64 10.85
CA GLU A 138 21.84 1.64 9.40
C GLU A 138 21.40 2.99 8.81
N ALA A 139 20.35 3.59 9.34
CA ALA A 139 19.95 4.94 8.96
C ALA A 139 21.05 5.97 9.25
N ALA A 140 21.74 5.88 10.39
CA ALA A 140 22.86 6.74 10.70
C ALA A 140 24.02 6.51 9.72
N ARG A 141 24.36 5.25 9.43
CA ARG A 141 25.42 4.91 8.46
C ARG A 141 25.14 5.47 7.07
N LEU A 142 23.90 5.33 6.60
CA LEU A 142 23.47 5.84 5.29
C LEU A 142 23.45 7.38 5.27
N ALA A 143 22.95 8.00 6.34
CA ALA A 143 22.89 9.45 6.44
C ALA A 143 24.29 10.10 6.54
N ASP A 144 25.27 9.44 7.19
CA ASP A 144 26.66 9.92 7.32
C ASP A 144 27.50 9.62 6.09
N GLY A 145 27.33 8.42 5.53
CA GLY A 145 28.09 7.95 4.36
C GLY A 145 27.58 8.52 3.03
N GLY A 146 26.40 9.09 3.01
CA GLY A 146 25.65 9.49 1.82
C GLY A 146 24.82 8.34 1.25
N LEU A 147 23.59 8.66 0.84
CA LEU A 147 22.73 7.76 0.06
C LEU A 147 23.26 7.68 -1.38
N ASP A 148 23.13 6.50 -1.97
CA ASP A 148 23.37 6.37 -3.41
C ASP A 148 22.33 7.22 -4.17
N ARG A 149 22.80 8.22 -4.87
CA ARG A 149 21.94 9.16 -5.61
C ARG A 149 21.18 8.51 -6.75
N ASP A 150 21.76 7.50 -7.36
CA ASP A 150 21.10 6.77 -8.45
C ASP A 150 19.97 5.90 -7.90
N LEU A 151 20.11 5.35 -6.70
CA LEU A 151 19.04 4.66 -6.00
C LEU A 151 17.88 5.61 -5.66
N VAL A 152 18.17 6.81 -5.13
CA VAL A 152 17.13 7.82 -4.83
C VAL A 152 16.43 8.31 -6.11
N ARG A 153 17.19 8.52 -7.19
CA ARG A 153 16.62 8.89 -8.50
C ARG A 153 15.75 7.78 -9.08
N ALA A 154 16.16 6.53 -8.91
CA ALA A 154 15.36 5.36 -9.33
C ALA A 154 14.03 5.30 -8.55
N ALA A 155 14.04 5.49 -7.24
CA ALA A 155 12.84 5.55 -6.42
C ALA A 155 11.92 6.72 -6.83
N LEU A 156 12.48 7.90 -7.13
CA LEU A 156 11.70 9.03 -7.67
C LEU A 156 11.04 8.69 -9.01
N ALA A 157 11.79 8.07 -9.94
CA ALA A 157 11.27 7.66 -11.23
C ALA A 157 10.16 6.60 -11.08
N HIS A 158 10.37 5.61 -10.22
CA HIS A 158 9.40 4.57 -9.90
C HIS A 158 8.12 5.16 -9.27
N GLY A 159 8.24 6.01 -8.26
CA GLY A 159 7.09 6.68 -7.64
C GLY A 159 6.29 7.52 -8.64
N GLN A 160 6.96 8.26 -9.51
CA GLN A 160 6.30 9.02 -10.57
C GLN A 160 5.59 8.11 -11.58
N PHE A 161 6.19 6.98 -11.94
CA PHE A 161 5.57 5.96 -12.80
C PHE A 161 4.30 5.41 -12.16
N VAL A 162 4.36 4.95 -10.91
CA VAL A 162 3.21 4.40 -10.17
C VAL A 162 2.05 5.40 -10.11
N MET A 163 2.34 6.67 -9.81
CA MET A 163 1.31 7.71 -9.73
C MET A 163 0.70 8.05 -11.10
N ARG A 164 1.44 7.89 -12.20
CA ARG A 164 0.93 8.08 -13.57
C ARG A 164 0.17 6.87 -14.08
N GLU A 165 0.63 5.67 -13.79
CA GLU A 165 -0.01 4.42 -14.21
C GLU A 165 -1.37 4.22 -13.54
N ARG A 166 -1.51 4.61 -12.26
CA ARG A 166 -2.74 4.51 -11.47
C ARG A 166 -3.29 3.08 -11.34
N ASN A 167 -2.43 2.08 -11.45
CA ASN A 167 -2.82 0.68 -11.33
C ASN A 167 -2.84 0.23 -9.86
N PHE A 168 -3.79 0.75 -9.08
CA PHE A 168 -3.94 0.43 -7.66
C PHE A 168 -4.97 -0.67 -7.38
N GLY A 169 -5.45 -1.38 -8.41
CA GLY A 169 -6.47 -2.41 -8.26
C GLY A 169 -7.90 -1.90 -8.06
N TYR A 170 -8.11 -0.58 -8.16
CA TYR A 170 -9.40 0.10 -8.05
C TYR A 170 -9.66 0.96 -9.28
N ALA A 171 -10.93 1.33 -9.49
CA ALA A 171 -11.28 2.28 -10.54
C ALA A 171 -10.65 3.66 -10.28
N ASP A 172 -10.15 4.32 -11.33
CA ASP A 172 -9.48 5.63 -11.26
C ASP A 172 -10.23 6.66 -10.43
N GLY A 173 -11.56 6.74 -10.59
CA GLY A 173 -12.37 7.69 -9.83
C GLY A 173 -12.33 7.46 -8.32
N VAL A 174 -12.22 6.21 -7.88
CA VAL A 174 -12.07 5.86 -6.45
C VAL A 174 -10.69 6.26 -5.95
N VAL A 175 -9.64 5.93 -6.70
CA VAL A 175 -8.26 6.28 -6.35
C VAL A 175 -8.08 7.80 -6.26
N LEU A 176 -8.56 8.53 -7.25
CA LEU A 176 -8.49 9.99 -7.26
C LEU A 176 -9.29 10.63 -6.11
N ALA A 177 -10.48 10.09 -5.81
CA ALA A 177 -11.27 10.56 -4.67
C ALA A 177 -10.57 10.30 -3.33
N MET A 178 -10.00 9.11 -3.15
CA MET A 178 -9.23 8.77 -1.94
C MET A 178 -7.99 9.66 -1.79
N ALA A 179 -7.25 9.90 -2.86
CA ALA A 179 -6.10 10.79 -2.85
C ALA A 179 -6.49 12.24 -2.50
N ALA A 180 -7.56 12.77 -3.09
CA ALA A 180 -8.07 14.10 -2.77
C ALA A 180 -8.49 14.21 -1.29
N LEU A 181 -9.24 13.21 -0.78
CA LEU A 181 -9.70 13.18 0.61
C LEU A 181 -8.53 13.02 1.60
N GLY A 182 -7.50 12.29 1.25
CA GLY A 182 -6.33 12.04 2.10
C GLY A 182 -5.68 13.33 2.63
N GLY A 183 -5.68 14.39 1.82
CA GLY A 183 -5.22 15.70 2.23
C GLY A 183 -6.35 16.62 2.71
N TRP A 184 -7.46 16.66 1.98
CA TRP A 184 -8.54 17.62 2.23
C TRP A 184 -9.27 17.41 3.55
N LEU A 185 -9.32 16.19 4.09
CA LEU A 185 -9.87 15.90 5.41
C LEU A 185 -9.11 16.62 6.55
N TYR A 186 -7.83 16.93 6.33
CA TYR A 186 -6.94 17.48 7.37
C TYR A 186 -6.44 18.91 7.07
N SER A 187 -6.76 19.45 5.89
CA SER A 187 -6.42 20.81 5.48
C SER A 187 -7.58 21.43 4.73
N ASP A 188 -7.85 22.72 4.98
CA ASP A 188 -8.87 23.49 4.27
C ASP A 188 -8.37 24.15 2.98
N ASP A 189 -7.07 23.99 2.66
CA ASP A 189 -6.44 24.75 1.59
C ASP A 189 -7.00 24.37 0.22
N ASP A 190 -6.50 23.31 -0.37
CA ASP A 190 -6.82 22.91 -1.74
C ASP A 190 -7.23 21.43 -1.80
N PRO A 191 -8.52 21.11 -2.06
CA PRO A 191 -8.96 19.74 -2.15
C PRO A 191 -8.29 18.94 -3.29
N MET A 192 -7.73 19.65 -4.29
CA MET A 192 -7.05 19.03 -5.43
C MET A 192 -5.54 18.92 -5.21
N ALA A 193 -5.05 19.35 -4.06
CA ALA A 193 -3.62 19.40 -3.79
C ALA A 193 -2.94 18.05 -4.00
N TYR A 194 -3.51 16.98 -3.46
CA TYR A 194 -2.95 15.61 -3.55
C TYR A 194 -3.10 14.95 -4.93
N LEU A 195 -3.78 15.59 -5.87
CA LEU A 195 -3.85 15.13 -7.25
C LEU A 195 -2.77 15.72 -8.16
N ARG A 196 -2.02 16.71 -7.67
CA ARG A 196 -0.93 17.37 -8.40
C ARG A 196 0.40 16.95 -7.80
N PHE A 197 1.20 16.23 -8.54
CA PHE A 197 2.45 15.66 -8.05
C PHE A 197 3.67 15.98 -8.93
N ASP A 198 3.50 16.36 -10.20
CA ASP A 198 4.64 16.56 -11.12
C ASP A 198 5.63 17.62 -10.61
N ASP A 199 5.14 18.76 -10.09
CA ASP A 199 5.99 19.81 -9.54
C ASP A 199 6.74 19.36 -8.28
N LEU A 200 6.10 18.50 -7.46
CA LEU A 200 6.74 17.92 -6.27
C LEU A 200 7.89 16.98 -6.66
N PHE A 201 7.68 16.11 -7.65
CA PHE A 201 8.76 15.25 -8.14
C PHE A 201 9.91 16.05 -8.73
N ALA A 202 9.61 17.12 -9.49
CA ALA A 202 10.65 18.00 -10.02
C ALA A 202 11.45 18.67 -8.90
N ALA A 203 10.78 19.21 -7.87
CA ALA A 203 11.41 19.81 -6.71
C ALA A 203 12.28 18.80 -5.94
N LEU A 204 11.76 17.60 -5.66
CA LEU A 204 12.48 16.54 -4.95
C LEU A 204 13.69 16.04 -5.73
N THR A 205 13.57 15.93 -7.06
CA THR A 205 14.70 15.55 -7.94
C THR A 205 15.86 16.56 -7.82
N ALA A 206 15.57 17.85 -7.78
CA ALA A 206 16.58 18.88 -7.58
C ALA A 206 17.28 18.76 -6.21
N ARG A 207 16.57 18.34 -5.18
CA ARG A 207 17.07 18.21 -3.81
C ARG A 207 17.97 16.98 -3.57
N VAL A 208 18.03 16.03 -4.51
CA VAL A 208 18.90 14.85 -4.39
C VAL A 208 20.35 15.26 -4.18
N GLU A 209 20.82 16.31 -4.91
CA GLU A 209 22.20 16.80 -4.82
C GLU A 209 22.48 17.61 -3.54
N GLU A 210 21.44 18.03 -2.82
CA GLU A 210 21.54 18.90 -1.66
C GLU A 210 21.65 18.14 -0.33
N GLY A 211 21.69 16.79 -0.35
CA GLY A 211 21.70 15.94 0.84
C GLY A 211 20.39 16.02 1.62
N TYR A 212 19.27 16.31 0.94
CA TYR A 212 17.96 16.42 1.58
C TYR A 212 17.47 15.09 2.12
N PHE A 213 17.65 14.01 1.36
CA PHE A 213 17.19 12.69 1.73
C PHE A 213 17.99 12.09 2.89
N GLU A 214 19.29 12.37 2.96
CA GLU A 214 20.15 12.00 4.08
C GLU A 214 19.70 12.70 5.38
N ARG A 215 19.38 14.01 5.29
CA ARG A 215 18.84 14.75 6.46
C ARG A 215 17.49 14.20 6.88
N LEU A 216 16.59 13.93 5.93
CA LEU A 216 15.27 13.36 6.21
C LEU A 216 15.38 11.97 6.86
N LEU A 217 16.28 11.12 6.36
CA LEU A 217 16.56 9.81 6.95
C LEU A 217 17.01 9.93 8.40
N ARG A 218 17.92 10.86 8.68
CA ARG A 218 18.41 11.14 10.04
C ARG A 218 17.29 11.63 10.94
N GLU A 219 16.50 12.59 10.50
CA GLU A 219 15.37 13.15 11.25
C GLU A 219 14.33 12.07 11.60
N LEU A 220 13.98 11.20 10.66
CA LEU A 220 12.96 10.18 10.85
C LEU A 220 13.43 9.01 11.73
N PHE A 221 14.64 8.51 11.53
CA PHE A 221 15.05 7.24 12.13
C PHE A 221 16.17 7.34 13.16
N CYS A 222 16.91 8.46 13.22
CA CYS A 222 17.97 8.64 14.21
C CYS A 222 17.57 9.62 15.32
N GLU A 223 17.00 10.75 14.95
CA GLU A 223 16.78 11.90 15.85
C GLU A 223 15.30 12.15 16.16
N SER A 224 14.39 11.29 15.70
CA SER A 224 12.96 11.49 15.87
C SER A 224 12.58 11.56 17.35
N GLY A 225 11.99 12.70 17.74
CA GLY A 225 11.33 12.86 19.04
C GLY A 225 9.89 12.36 19.07
N HIS A 226 9.39 11.78 17.96
CA HIS A 226 8.04 11.25 17.84
C HIS A 226 8.11 9.83 17.27
N TRP A 227 8.38 8.87 18.16
CA TRP A 227 8.78 7.52 17.86
C TRP A 227 7.98 6.49 18.66
N ALA A 228 7.69 5.34 18.05
CA ALA A 228 7.06 4.21 18.72
C ALA A 228 7.69 2.89 18.26
N ARG A 229 7.69 1.91 19.18
CA ARG A 229 8.02 0.51 18.92
C ARG A 229 6.89 -0.36 19.44
N ALA A 230 6.43 -1.30 18.61
CA ALA A 230 5.39 -2.26 18.97
C ALA A 230 5.74 -3.64 18.44
N GLU A 231 5.26 -4.67 19.13
CA GLU A 231 5.37 -6.06 18.69
C GLU A 231 4.11 -6.84 19.01
N VAL A 232 3.80 -7.82 18.16
CA VAL A 232 2.82 -8.87 18.43
C VAL A 232 3.58 -10.14 18.76
N VAL A 233 3.35 -10.63 19.98
CA VAL A 233 3.96 -11.85 20.50
C VAL A 233 2.91 -12.96 20.47
N PRO A 234 3.10 -14.01 19.66
CA PRO A 234 2.23 -15.19 19.71
C PRO A 234 2.25 -15.79 21.11
N ALA A 235 1.10 -15.92 21.73
CA ALA A 235 0.96 -16.44 23.08
C ALA A 235 -0.32 -17.27 23.18
N GLY A 236 -0.29 -18.26 24.07
CA GLY A 236 -1.41 -19.15 24.28
C GLY A 236 -1.48 -20.31 23.29
N ALA A 237 -2.60 -21.00 23.31
CA ALA A 237 -2.91 -22.05 22.36
C ALA A 237 -3.69 -21.42 21.19
N TYR A 238 -3.25 -21.64 19.99
CA TYR A 238 -3.96 -21.19 18.76
C TYR A 238 -4.48 -22.41 17.99
N GLY A 239 -5.45 -22.15 17.14
CA GLY A 239 -6.06 -23.16 16.28
C GLY A 239 -7.49 -23.53 16.70
N GLU A 240 -8.16 -24.28 15.83
CA GLU A 240 -9.60 -24.56 15.95
C GLU A 240 -9.97 -25.26 17.25
N ALA A 241 -9.17 -26.25 17.69
CA ALA A 241 -9.40 -26.98 18.93
C ALA A 241 -9.25 -26.10 20.19
N ALA A 242 -8.32 -25.16 20.18
CA ALA A 242 -8.10 -24.24 21.31
C ALA A 242 -9.23 -23.19 21.38
N ALA A 243 -9.62 -22.62 20.25
CA ALA A 243 -10.74 -21.70 20.14
C ALA A 243 -12.05 -22.35 20.61
N GLU A 244 -12.29 -23.62 20.22
CA GLU A 244 -13.45 -24.37 20.66
C GLU A 244 -13.43 -24.65 22.18
N ALA A 245 -12.28 -25.01 22.74
CA ALA A 245 -12.13 -25.23 24.18
C ALA A 245 -12.36 -23.95 24.97
N ASP A 246 -11.91 -22.80 24.48
CA ASP A 246 -12.15 -21.50 25.12
C ASP A 246 -13.63 -21.10 25.01
N ALA A 247 -14.24 -21.27 23.84
CA ALA A 247 -15.66 -21.04 23.64
C ALA A 247 -16.52 -21.90 24.58
N ARG A 248 -16.16 -23.16 24.74
CA ARG A 248 -16.83 -24.07 25.70
C ARG A 248 -16.68 -23.60 27.15
N ARG A 249 -15.49 -23.12 27.54
CA ARG A 249 -15.28 -22.56 28.89
C ARG A 249 -16.13 -21.31 29.14
N ARG A 250 -16.16 -20.40 28.16
CA ARG A 250 -16.99 -19.19 28.25
C ARG A 250 -18.47 -19.54 28.32
N ALA A 251 -18.93 -20.45 27.47
CA ALA A 251 -20.32 -20.92 27.50
C ALA A 251 -20.72 -21.57 28.83
N ALA A 252 -19.82 -22.33 29.46
CA ALA A 252 -20.05 -22.94 30.76
C ALA A 252 -20.07 -21.93 31.92
N ALA A 253 -19.50 -20.75 31.74
CA ALA A 253 -19.48 -19.67 32.72
C ALA A 253 -20.68 -18.75 32.66
N LEU A 254 -21.50 -18.83 31.56
CA LEU A 254 -22.71 -18.04 31.41
C LEU A 254 -23.80 -18.49 32.40
N ASP A 255 -24.55 -17.54 32.92
CA ASP A 255 -25.75 -17.89 33.65
C ASP A 255 -26.80 -18.52 32.71
N PRO A 256 -27.73 -19.35 33.25
CA PRO A 256 -28.71 -20.02 32.41
C PRO A 256 -29.60 -19.07 31.56
N GLN A 257 -29.91 -17.88 32.07
CA GLN A 257 -30.76 -16.90 31.35
C GLN A 257 -29.95 -16.25 30.20
N GLU A 258 -28.71 -15.88 30.44
CA GLU A 258 -27.81 -15.37 29.40
C GLU A 258 -27.56 -16.41 28.30
N ALA A 259 -27.31 -17.66 28.69
CA ALA A 259 -27.09 -18.75 27.74
C ALA A 259 -28.35 -19.01 26.88
N GLU A 260 -29.55 -18.89 27.45
CA GLU A 260 -30.80 -19.03 26.74
C GLU A 260 -31.06 -17.84 25.79
N ALA A 261 -30.79 -16.61 26.23
CA ALA A 261 -30.89 -15.41 25.40
C ALA A 261 -29.98 -15.47 24.20
N ILE A 262 -28.72 -15.92 24.37
CA ILE A 262 -27.74 -16.10 23.26
C ILE A 262 -28.26 -17.18 22.29
N ARG A 263 -28.79 -18.31 22.78
CA ARG A 263 -29.33 -19.35 21.89
C ARG A 263 -30.50 -18.82 21.04
N TRP A 264 -31.39 -18.05 21.66
CA TRP A 264 -32.49 -17.42 20.94
C TRP A 264 -31.98 -16.42 19.90
N ALA A 265 -31.06 -15.55 20.26
CA ALA A 265 -30.47 -14.59 19.31
C ALA A 265 -29.75 -15.28 18.15
N CYS A 266 -29.02 -16.37 18.42
CA CYS A 266 -28.37 -17.16 17.36
C CYS A 266 -29.38 -17.87 16.46
N ALA A 267 -30.46 -18.40 17.03
CA ALA A 267 -31.52 -19.05 16.25
C ALA A 267 -32.29 -18.05 15.38
N ASP A 268 -32.57 -16.87 15.92
CA ASP A 268 -33.23 -15.77 15.19
C ASP A 268 -32.34 -15.23 14.07
N LEU A 269 -31.06 -15.01 14.34
CA LEU A 269 -30.07 -14.61 13.32
C LEU A 269 -29.97 -15.64 12.20
N ARG A 270 -29.90 -16.94 12.54
CA ARG A 270 -29.86 -18.00 11.55
C ARG A 270 -31.14 -18.05 10.71
N ALA A 271 -32.29 -17.95 11.36
CA ALA A 271 -33.56 -17.88 10.66
C ALA A 271 -33.66 -16.68 9.71
N ALA A 272 -33.13 -15.52 10.12
CA ALA A 272 -33.05 -14.33 9.27
C ALA A 272 -32.09 -14.49 8.09
N GLN A 273 -30.97 -15.17 8.30
CA GLN A 273 -29.97 -15.44 7.24
C GLN A 273 -30.46 -16.49 6.22
N GLU A 274 -31.25 -17.46 6.66
CA GLU A 274 -31.80 -18.52 5.82
C GLU A 274 -33.15 -18.14 5.18
N ALA A 275 -33.78 -17.08 5.67
CA ALA A 275 -35.06 -16.62 5.11
C ALA A 275 -34.88 -16.16 3.66
N PRO A 276 -35.75 -16.55 2.75
CA PRO A 276 -35.75 -15.99 1.41
C PRO A 276 -35.94 -14.47 1.46
N ASP A 277 -35.19 -13.75 0.66
CA ASP A 277 -35.35 -12.31 0.53
C ASP A 277 -36.78 -11.97 0.02
N ASP A 278 -37.31 -10.85 0.48
CA ASP A 278 -38.59 -10.34 -0.01
C ASP A 278 -38.50 -10.12 -1.54
N PRO A 279 -39.37 -10.80 -2.33
CA PRO A 279 -39.38 -10.64 -3.78
C PRO A 279 -39.53 -9.19 -4.24
N ALA A 280 -40.23 -8.34 -3.46
CA ALA A 280 -40.35 -6.92 -3.75
C ALA A 280 -39.06 -6.13 -3.50
N ALA A 281 -38.23 -6.58 -2.56
CA ALA A 281 -36.89 -6.03 -2.34
C ALA A 281 -35.91 -6.50 -3.44
N VAL A 282 -35.92 -7.77 -3.78
CA VAL A 282 -35.13 -8.35 -4.87
C VAL A 282 -35.42 -7.70 -6.21
N ALA A 283 -36.68 -7.41 -6.49
CA ALA A 283 -37.13 -6.73 -7.72
C ALA A 283 -36.60 -5.29 -7.87
N LYS A 284 -36.10 -4.67 -6.78
CA LYS A 284 -35.48 -3.35 -6.81
C LYS A 284 -33.98 -3.40 -7.21
N LEU A 285 -33.37 -4.58 -7.14
CA LEU A 285 -31.99 -4.73 -7.55
C LEU A 285 -31.86 -4.54 -9.06
N PRO A 286 -30.90 -3.70 -9.53
CA PRO A 286 -30.67 -3.54 -10.96
C PRO A 286 -30.25 -4.90 -11.55
N GLN A 287 -30.94 -5.32 -12.58
CA GLN A 287 -30.60 -6.53 -13.34
C GLN A 287 -30.17 -6.13 -14.74
N LEU A 288 -29.04 -6.69 -15.18
CA LEU A 288 -28.56 -6.50 -16.54
C LEU A 288 -29.52 -7.24 -17.49
N THR A 289 -29.98 -6.53 -18.49
CA THR A 289 -30.77 -7.06 -19.61
C THR A 289 -29.96 -7.06 -20.89
N ARG A 290 -30.48 -7.69 -21.95
CA ARG A 290 -29.84 -7.59 -23.27
C ARG A 290 -29.76 -6.16 -23.79
N GLY A 291 -30.65 -5.27 -23.35
CA GLY A 291 -30.64 -3.86 -23.72
C GLY A 291 -29.47 -3.07 -23.11
N ASP A 292 -28.90 -3.57 -22.01
CA ASP A 292 -27.77 -2.95 -21.33
C ASP A 292 -26.43 -3.38 -21.95
N ILE A 293 -26.45 -4.36 -22.86
CA ILE A 293 -25.28 -4.73 -23.66
C ILE A 293 -25.12 -3.66 -24.74
N GLY A 294 -24.18 -2.76 -24.53
CA GLY A 294 -23.84 -1.72 -25.53
C GLY A 294 -23.33 -2.33 -26.84
N PRO A 295 -23.16 -1.51 -27.88
CA PRO A 295 -22.46 -1.93 -29.09
C PRO A 295 -21.05 -2.43 -28.74
N ALA A 296 -20.50 -3.32 -29.55
CA ALA A 296 -19.11 -3.72 -29.40
C ALA A 296 -18.22 -2.49 -29.35
N PRO A 297 -17.20 -2.46 -28.48
CA PRO A 297 -16.22 -1.37 -28.49
C PRO A 297 -15.70 -1.18 -29.90
N ALA A 298 -15.48 0.08 -30.30
CA ALA A 298 -14.78 0.35 -31.55
C ALA A 298 -13.42 -0.35 -31.52
N GLU A 299 -13.03 -1.00 -32.62
CA GLU A 299 -11.69 -1.55 -32.73
C GLU A 299 -10.68 -0.42 -32.53
N GLU A 300 -9.78 -0.58 -31.58
CA GLU A 300 -8.70 0.37 -31.40
C GLU A 300 -7.76 0.29 -32.60
N MET A 301 -7.39 1.46 -33.14
CA MET A 301 -6.48 1.57 -34.28
C MET A 301 -5.11 1.01 -33.88
N TRP A 302 -4.58 0.12 -34.65
CA TRP A 302 -3.24 -0.42 -34.52
C TRP A 302 -2.50 -0.39 -35.85
N GLU A 303 -1.18 -0.36 -35.78
CA GLU A 303 -0.29 -0.35 -36.95
C GLU A 303 0.64 -1.55 -36.88
N GLU A 304 0.79 -2.25 -38.01
CA GLU A 304 1.84 -3.23 -38.22
C GLU A 304 3.09 -2.58 -38.81
N ALA A 305 4.23 -2.90 -38.24
CA ALA A 305 5.54 -2.49 -38.74
C ALA A 305 6.55 -3.63 -38.59
N ARG A 306 7.62 -3.58 -39.36
CA ARG A 306 8.77 -4.49 -39.17
C ARG A 306 10.04 -3.69 -39.02
N ARG A 307 10.75 -3.93 -37.95
CA ARG A 307 12.02 -3.23 -37.67
C ARG A 307 13.08 -4.24 -37.22
N ASP A 308 14.24 -4.19 -37.85
CA ASP A 308 15.39 -5.07 -37.53
C ASP A 308 15.04 -6.57 -37.50
N GLY A 309 14.10 -6.99 -38.39
CA GLY A 309 13.65 -8.37 -38.48
C GLY A 309 12.55 -8.77 -37.48
N VAL A 310 12.14 -7.86 -36.59
CA VAL A 310 11.07 -8.09 -35.60
C VAL A 310 9.76 -7.47 -36.10
N ASP A 311 8.67 -8.22 -36.03
CA ASP A 311 7.34 -7.73 -36.31
C ASP A 311 6.82 -6.94 -35.11
N LEU A 312 6.30 -5.75 -35.35
CA LEU A 312 5.82 -4.80 -34.34
C LEU A 312 4.34 -4.54 -34.58
N VAL A 313 3.56 -4.58 -33.50
CA VAL A 313 2.18 -4.07 -33.48
C VAL A 313 2.13 -2.88 -32.51
N ARG A 314 1.66 -1.74 -32.99
CA ARG A 314 1.57 -0.52 -32.19
C ARG A 314 0.11 -0.15 -31.99
N HIS A 315 -0.27 0.05 -30.73
CA HIS A 315 -1.58 0.55 -30.34
C HIS A 315 -1.42 2.01 -29.87
N HIS A 316 -2.20 2.90 -30.45
CA HIS A 316 -2.21 4.32 -30.08
C HIS A 316 -3.31 4.59 -29.06
N VAL A 317 -3.04 4.28 -27.80
CA VAL A 317 -3.96 4.47 -26.69
C VAL A 317 -3.45 5.55 -25.74
N PRO A 318 -4.34 6.33 -25.09
CA PRO A 318 -3.93 7.33 -24.11
C PRO A 318 -3.41 6.64 -22.84
N THR A 319 -2.11 6.77 -22.58
CA THR A 319 -1.39 6.10 -21.49
C THR A 319 -0.76 7.07 -20.48
N HIS A 320 -1.23 8.33 -20.43
CA HIS A 320 -0.69 9.37 -19.54
C HIS A 320 0.84 9.58 -19.66
N GLY A 321 1.37 9.38 -20.89
CA GLY A 321 2.80 9.53 -21.16
C GLY A 321 3.66 8.31 -20.86
N LEU A 322 3.05 7.16 -20.56
CA LEU A 322 3.74 5.89 -20.39
C LEU A 322 3.77 5.10 -21.70
N ALA A 323 4.84 4.34 -21.94
CA ALA A 323 4.94 3.40 -23.05
C ALA A 323 4.96 1.97 -22.49
N TYR A 324 4.08 1.14 -23.01
CA TYR A 324 4.04 -0.28 -22.68
C TYR A 324 4.65 -1.07 -23.82
N ALA A 325 5.64 -1.93 -23.54
CA ALA A 325 6.31 -2.77 -24.51
C ALA A 325 6.18 -4.24 -24.10
N TYR A 326 5.39 -5.00 -24.86
CA TYR A 326 5.27 -6.43 -24.69
C TYR A 326 6.14 -7.16 -25.69
N ARG A 327 6.93 -8.13 -25.23
CA ARG A 327 7.83 -8.92 -26.05
C ARG A 327 7.41 -10.38 -25.99
N TYR A 328 7.04 -10.92 -27.15
CA TYR A 328 6.60 -12.32 -27.26
C TYR A 328 7.73 -13.16 -27.86
N TYR A 329 7.99 -14.30 -27.25
CA TYR A 329 8.96 -15.28 -27.70
C TYR A 329 8.27 -16.58 -28.06
N ASP A 330 8.50 -17.08 -29.27
CA ASP A 330 8.00 -18.39 -29.67
C ASP A 330 8.82 -19.50 -28.99
N LEU A 331 8.13 -20.35 -28.25
CA LEU A 331 8.72 -21.50 -27.54
C LEU A 331 8.54 -22.81 -28.33
N ALA A 332 8.04 -22.79 -29.56
CA ALA A 332 7.81 -23.99 -30.37
C ALA A 332 9.08 -24.84 -30.63
N SER A 333 10.26 -24.22 -30.51
CA SER A 333 11.56 -24.91 -30.63
C SER A 333 11.98 -25.65 -29.37
N LEU A 334 11.33 -25.47 -28.24
CA LEU A 334 11.65 -26.15 -26.97
C LEU A 334 10.95 -27.52 -26.93
N ALA A 335 11.64 -28.53 -26.40
CA ALA A 335 11.02 -29.77 -26.05
C ALA A 335 10.06 -29.60 -24.85
N PHE A 336 9.05 -30.46 -24.73
CA PHE A 336 8.07 -30.36 -23.64
C PHE A 336 8.73 -30.42 -22.26
N GLU A 337 9.77 -31.19 -22.10
CA GLU A 337 10.57 -31.37 -20.88
C GLU A 337 11.37 -30.09 -20.51
N GLU A 338 11.57 -29.20 -21.48
CA GLU A 338 12.30 -27.92 -21.26
C GLU A 338 11.38 -26.78 -20.84
N LEU A 339 10.06 -26.88 -21.05
CA LEU A 339 9.10 -25.82 -20.70
C LEU A 339 9.13 -25.42 -19.21
N PRO A 340 9.29 -26.36 -18.23
CA PRO A 340 9.43 -25.96 -16.82
C PRO A 340 10.66 -25.08 -16.56
N TYR A 341 11.76 -25.32 -17.26
CA TYR A 341 12.97 -24.50 -17.13
C TYR A 341 12.78 -23.10 -17.73
N ALA A 342 12.05 -23.00 -18.84
CA ALA A 342 11.68 -21.71 -19.42
C ALA A 342 10.80 -20.90 -18.46
N ALA A 343 9.85 -21.54 -17.76
CA ALA A 343 9.02 -20.90 -16.75
C ALA A 343 9.85 -20.42 -15.54
N VAL A 344 10.80 -21.23 -15.06
CA VAL A 344 11.73 -20.82 -14.00
C VAL A 344 12.59 -19.64 -14.46
N LEU A 345 13.15 -19.71 -15.68
CA LEU A 345 13.93 -18.61 -16.24
C LEU A 345 13.12 -17.31 -16.28
N ALA A 346 11.88 -17.37 -16.75
CA ALA A 346 10.99 -16.20 -16.79
C ALA A 346 10.75 -15.61 -15.39
N SER A 347 10.59 -16.45 -14.36
CA SER A 347 10.33 -16.01 -12.98
C SER A 347 11.54 -15.36 -12.30
N VAL A 348 12.76 -15.69 -12.72
CA VAL A 348 14.01 -15.15 -12.14
C VAL A 348 14.68 -14.10 -13.02
N LEU A 349 14.13 -13.85 -14.21
CA LEU A 349 14.68 -12.85 -15.13
C LEU A 349 14.70 -11.45 -14.47
N GLY A 350 15.84 -10.79 -14.51
CA GLY A 350 16.02 -9.50 -13.85
C GLY A 350 16.28 -9.55 -12.34
N LYS A 351 16.24 -10.74 -11.70
CA LYS A 351 16.39 -10.90 -10.26
C LYS A 351 17.71 -11.59 -9.84
N LEU A 352 18.53 -11.94 -10.78
CA LEU A 352 19.81 -12.62 -10.54
C LEU A 352 20.96 -11.84 -11.13
N ASP A 353 22.14 -12.05 -10.56
CA ASP A 353 23.38 -11.53 -11.14
C ASP A 353 23.57 -12.03 -12.56
N THR A 354 24.09 -11.16 -13.41
CA THR A 354 24.50 -11.49 -14.77
C THR A 354 26.01 -11.32 -14.91
N ALA A 355 26.55 -11.64 -16.07
CA ALA A 355 27.97 -11.41 -16.35
C ALA A 355 28.38 -9.91 -16.36
N ARG A 356 27.41 -8.98 -16.39
CA ARG A 356 27.67 -7.54 -16.53
C ARG A 356 27.16 -6.71 -15.36
N HIS A 357 26.09 -7.17 -14.70
CA HIS A 357 25.40 -6.42 -13.67
C HIS A 357 25.01 -7.35 -12.53
N SER A 358 25.11 -6.88 -11.31
CA SER A 358 24.52 -7.51 -10.14
C SER A 358 22.99 -7.38 -10.14
N ALA A 359 22.29 -8.19 -9.37
CA ALA A 359 20.84 -8.09 -9.19
C ALA A 359 20.41 -6.70 -8.69
N ALA A 360 21.18 -6.11 -7.77
CA ALA A 360 20.94 -4.76 -7.26
C ALA A 360 21.07 -3.68 -8.35
N GLU A 361 22.09 -3.77 -9.22
CA GLU A 361 22.25 -2.84 -10.35
C GLU A 361 21.10 -3.00 -11.36
N ILE A 362 20.66 -4.23 -11.64
CA ILE A 362 19.54 -4.49 -12.55
C ILE A 362 18.25 -3.91 -11.96
N ASP A 363 18.01 -4.09 -10.68
CA ASP A 363 16.85 -3.55 -9.98
C ASP A 363 16.82 -2.01 -10.07
N THR A 364 17.92 -1.36 -9.72
CA THR A 364 18.07 0.10 -9.82
C THR A 364 17.86 0.61 -11.25
N LEU A 365 18.45 -0.05 -12.25
CA LEU A 365 18.27 0.32 -13.66
C LEU A 365 16.81 0.12 -14.12
N SER A 366 16.17 -0.95 -13.67
CA SER A 366 14.76 -1.22 -14.01
C SER A 366 13.85 -0.14 -13.42
N GLN A 367 14.02 0.21 -12.16
CA GLN A 367 13.23 1.28 -11.52
C GLN A 367 13.49 2.64 -12.17
N ALA A 368 14.75 2.95 -12.50
CA ALA A 368 15.10 4.24 -13.10
C ALA A 368 14.56 4.42 -14.52
N HIS A 369 14.45 3.36 -15.30
CA HIS A 369 14.21 3.46 -16.75
C HIS A 369 12.96 2.74 -17.26
N LEU A 370 12.47 1.71 -16.56
CA LEU A 370 11.37 0.87 -17.05
C LEU A 370 10.07 1.03 -16.23
N GLY A 371 10.13 1.62 -15.06
CA GLY A 371 8.97 1.71 -14.17
C GLY A 371 8.54 0.34 -13.63
N ASN A 372 8.23 -0.61 -14.52
CA ASN A 372 7.93 -1.99 -14.16
C ASN A 372 8.42 -2.95 -15.26
N MET A 373 8.92 -4.12 -14.85
CA MET A 373 9.29 -5.23 -15.71
C MET A 373 8.70 -6.52 -15.13
N GLY A 374 7.75 -7.15 -15.83
CA GLY A 374 7.07 -8.36 -15.42
C GLY A 374 7.02 -9.42 -16.52
#